data_14122a71c87ba9859f6136baacf5782b
#
_entry.id   14122a71c87ba9859f6136baacf5782b
#
_cell.length_a   1.000
_cell.length_b   1.000
_cell.length_c   1.000
_cell.angle_alpha   90.00
_cell.angle_beta   90.00
_cell.angle_gamma   90.00
#
_symmetry.space_group_name_H-M   'P 1'
#
loop_
_entity.id
_entity.type
_entity.pdbx_description
1 polymer ?
#
loop_
_entity_poly.entity_id
_entity_poly.type
_entity_poly.pdbx_seq_one_letter_code
_entity_poly.pdbx_strand_id
1 'polypeptide(L)'
;MKNTTLSIFVPCFNEEKNITTALNNIREAIENINYEILVVNDGSADKTGDMAEKFKKDNPSLNIKIFHNEKNVGLGSMYYLTAFKASGKYYMLVNGDAVDPPSEIKKIVKNLGKADMILPNLIDRRSVIRKIVSKLFVIIVNLITFNNLKYYNGQALHLVENVKLYGTKTHGFGYQAELITNLLLRKKTYLEITIKDGQRLHGTSTAFSPRNILSVINTIINIFLRQIIYSVKKILKIK
;
A
#
# COMPACT_ATOMS: atom_id res chain seq x y z
N MET A 1 -27.16 -8.28 2.96
CA MET A 1 -25.88 -8.21 2.23
C MET A 1 -24.79 -8.70 3.16
N LYS A 2 -23.91 -9.63 2.75
CA LYS A 2 -22.76 -10.05 3.58
C LYS A 2 -21.82 -8.84 3.73
N ASN A 3 -21.46 -8.47 4.96
CA ASN A 3 -20.52 -7.37 5.20
C ASN A 3 -19.18 -7.66 4.50
N THR A 4 -18.66 -6.71 3.73
CA THR A 4 -17.33 -6.80 3.11
C THR A 4 -16.27 -6.89 4.18
N THR A 5 -15.40 -7.90 4.11
CA THR A 5 -14.31 -8.08 5.08
C THR A 5 -13.05 -7.34 4.66
N LEU A 6 -12.70 -7.39 3.37
CA LEU A 6 -11.46 -6.86 2.83
C LEU A 6 -11.73 -5.95 1.64
N SER A 7 -11.20 -4.74 1.65
CA SER A 7 -11.11 -3.85 0.50
C SER A 7 -9.69 -3.88 -0.06
N ILE A 8 -9.53 -4.20 -1.33
CA ILE A 8 -8.25 -4.27 -2.03
C ILE A 8 -8.11 -3.04 -2.91
N PHE A 9 -7.15 -2.20 -2.60
CA PHE A 9 -6.79 -1.05 -3.39
C PHE A 9 -5.79 -1.45 -4.47
N VAL A 10 -6.14 -1.18 -5.73
CA VAL A 10 -5.31 -1.49 -6.89
C VAL A 10 -5.01 -0.18 -7.65
N PRO A 11 -3.88 0.49 -7.34
CA PRO A 11 -3.44 1.65 -8.10
C PRO A 11 -2.87 1.24 -9.45
N CYS A 12 -3.19 1.96 -10.51
CA CYS A 12 -2.61 1.74 -11.82
C CYS A 12 -2.35 3.07 -12.55
N PHE A 13 -1.20 3.15 -13.22
CA PHE A 13 -0.81 4.27 -14.07
C PHE A 13 0.06 3.76 -15.22
N ASN A 14 -0.49 3.75 -16.45
CA ASN A 14 0.11 3.19 -17.66
C ASN A 14 0.50 1.71 -17.48
N GLU A 15 -0.49 0.89 -17.10
CA GLU A 15 -0.34 -0.55 -16.82
C GLU A 15 -1.23 -1.42 -17.72
N GLU A 16 -1.53 -0.97 -18.97
CA GLU A 16 -2.41 -1.70 -19.89
C GLU A 16 -2.05 -3.17 -20.08
N LYS A 17 -0.74 -3.51 -20.03
CA LYS A 17 -0.22 -4.88 -20.20
C LYS A 17 -0.24 -5.72 -18.92
N ASN A 18 -0.40 -5.08 -17.77
CA ASN A 18 -0.24 -5.71 -16.46
C ASN A 18 -1.55 -5.80 -15.66
N ILE A 19 -2.45 -4.81 -15.80
CA ILE A 19 -3.63 -4.67 -14.92
C ILE A 19 -4.52 -5.91 -14.92
N THR A 20 -4.75 -6.54 -16.06
CA THR A 20 -5.56 -7.77 -16.15
C THR A 20 -4.92 -8.91 -15.36
N THR A 21 -3.60 -9.07 -15.43
CA THR A 21 -2.85 -10.06 -14.66
C THR A 21 -2.94 -9.79 -13.16
N ALA A 22 -2.78 -8.52 -12.74
CA ALA A 22 -2.91 -8.13 -11.34
C ALA A 22 -4.29 -8.47 -10.77
N LEU A 23 -5.36 -8.20 -11.51
CA LEU A 23 -6.74 -8.52 -11.10
C LEU A 23 -6.99 -10.04 -11.05
N ASN A 24 -6.42 -10.81 -11.97
CA ASN A 24 -6.46 -12.28 -11.93
C ASN A 24 -5.72 -12.83 -10.71
N ASN A 25 -4.54 -12.28 -10.38
CA ASN A 25 -3.76 -12.68 -9.20
C ASN A 25 -4.57 -12.49 -7.90
N ILE A 26 -5.34 -11.40 -7.80
CA ILE A 26 -6.23 -11.16 -6.67
C ILE A 26 -7.34 -12.21 -6.61
N ARG A 27 -8.01 -12.47 -7.76
CA ARG A 27 -9.09 -13.46 -7.87
C ARG A 27 -8.63 -14.86 -7.47
N GLU A 28 -7.43 -15.25 -7.90
CA GLU A 28 -6.84 -16.56 -7.58
C GLU A 28 -6.42 -16.66 -6.10
N ALA A 29 -5.94 -15.55 -5.52
CA ALA A 29 -5.40 -15.54 -4.16
C ALA A 29 -6.47 -15.65 -3.08
N ILE A 30 -7.69 -15.12 -3.32
CA ILE A 30 -8.68 -14.91 -2.27
C ILE A 30 -9.84 -15.86 -2.42
N GLU A 31 -9.93 -16.79 -1.50
CA GLU A 31 -11.00 -17.78 -1.37
C GLU A 31 -11.73 -17.58 -0.03
N ASN A 32 -13.02 -17.81 0.01
CA ASN A 32 -13.84 -17.87 1.25
C ASN A 32 -13.88 -16.58 2.08
N ILE A 33 -13.53 -15.44 1.50
CA ILE A 33 -13.60 -14.12 2.15
C ILE A 33 -14.42 -13.20 1.26
N ASN A 34 -15.36 -12.46 1.87
CA ASN A 34 -16.08 -11.42 1.15
C ASN A 34 -15.20 -10.19 0.97
N TYR A 35 -14.83 -9.86 -0.26
CA TYR A 35 -13.95 -8.75 -0.60
C TYR A 35 -14.49 -7.88 -1.72
N GLU A 36 -13.97 -6.69 -1.82
CA GLU A 36 -14.13 -5.78 -2.96
C GLU A 36 -12.77 -5.36 -3.51
N ILE A 37 -12.74 -5.05 -4.80
CA ILE A 37 -11.56 -4.50 -5.49
C ILE A 37 -11.85 -3.05 -5.87
N LEU A 38 -10.99 -2.14 -5.42
CA LEU A 38 -11.07 -0.71 -5.69
C LEU A 38 -9.90 -0.34 -6.63
N VAL A 39 -10.15 -0.40 -7.94
CA VAL A 39 -9.18 -0.02 -8.96
C VAL A 39 -9.16 1.49 -9.08
N VAL A 40 -7.98 2.10 -9.04
CA VAL A 40 -7.82 3.55 -9.28
C VAL A 40 -6.85 3.77 -10.44
N ASN A 41 -7.40 4.17 -11.57
CA ASN A 41 -6.64 4.60 -12.74
C ASN A 41 -6.21 6.06 -12.55
N ASP A 42 -4.93 6.29 -12.31
CA ASP A 42 -4.36 7.59 -11.92
C ASP A 42 -3.99 8.47 -13.12
N GLY A 43 -4.93 8.67 -14.03
CA GLY A 43 -4.71 9.52 -15.21
C GLY A 43 -3.79 8.85 -16.23
N SER A 44 -3.98 7.53 -16.51
CA SER A 44 -3.23 6.83 -17.56
C SER A 44 -3.53 7.38 -18.94
N ALA A 45 -2.49 7.43 -19.79
CA ALA A 45 -2.61 7.83 -21.19
C ALA A 45 -2.78 6.64 -22.14
N ASP A 46 -2.58 5.41 -21.65
CA ASP A 46 -2.74 4.15 -22.37
C ASP A 46 -4.12 3.51 -22.11
N LYS A 47 -4.31 2.27 -22.55
CA LYS A 47 -5.57 1.54 -22.39
C LYS A 47 -5.79 0.92 -21.00
N THR A 48 -5.08 1.37 -19.95
CA THR A 48 -5.21 0.81 -18.59
C THR A 48 -6.66 0.87 -18.10
N GLY A 49 -7.33 2.02 -18.26
CA GLY A 49 -8.72 2.19 -17.85
C GLY A 49 -9.67 1.24 -18.59
N ASP A 50 -9.54 1.16 -19.90
CA ASP A 50 -10.38 0.29 -20.75
C ASP A 50 -10.20 -1.19 -20.39
N MET A 51 -8.95 -1.61 -20.11
CA MET A 51 -8.64 -2.98 -19.69
C MET A 51 -9.26 -3.33 -18.33
N ALA A 52 -9.24 -2.39 -17.38
CA ALA A 52 -9.87 -2.58 -16.08
C ALA A 52 -11.40 -2.68 -16.20
N GLU A 53 -12.04 -1.79 -16.97
CA GLU A 53 -13.49 -1.82 -17.22
C GLU A 53 -13.91 -3.11 -17.95
N LYS A 54 -13.14 -3.53 -18.95
CA LYS A 54 -13.37 -4.80 -19.64
C LYS A 54 -13.29 -5.98 -18.65
N PHE A 55 -12.25 -6.03 -17.80
CA PHE A 55 -12.12 -7.10 -16.80
C PHE A 55 -13.32 -7.16 -15.86
N LYS A 56 -13.80 -6.00 -15.38
CA LYS A 56 -15.00 -5.91 -14.55
C LYS A 56 -16.24 -6.45 -15.28
N LYS A 57 -16.44 -6.10 -16.54
CA LYS A 57 -17.55 -6.57 -17.38
C LYS A 57 -17.51 -8.09 -17.57
N ASP A 58 -16.32 -8.64 -17.81
CA ASP A 58 -16.11 -10.07 -18.05
C ASP A 58 -16.20 -10.90 -16.74
N ASN A 59 -16.18 -10.25 -15.56
CA ASN A 59 -16.25 -10.90 -14.24
C ASN A 59 -17.37 -10.31 -13.35
N PRO A 60 -18.66 -10.42 -13.74
CA PRO A 60 -19.78 -9.76 -13.05
C PRO A 60 -20.03 -10.26 -11.62
N SER A 61 -19.49 -11.42 -11.26
CA SER A 61 -19.57 -11.98 -9.90
C SER A 61 -18.61 -11.31 -8.91
N LEU A 62 -17.59 -10.60 -9.40
CA LEU A 62 -16.62 -9.88 -8.55
C LEU A 62 -17.14 -8.48 -8.21
N ASN A 63 -16.99 -8.10 -6.94
CA ASN A 63 -17.31 -6.74 -6.51
C ASN A 63 -16.16 -5.78 -6.85
N ILE A 64 -16.16 -5.24 -8.08
CA ILE A 64 -15.13 -4.33 -8.58
C ILE A 64 -15.71 -2.93 -8.74
N LYS A 65 -15.07 -1.95 -8.14
CA LYS A 65 -15.32 -0.52 -8.36
C LYS A 65 -14.09 0.10 -9.00
N ILE A 66 -14.29 0.89 -10.05
CA ILE A 66 -13.21 1.54 -10.80
C ILE A 66 -13.39 3.05 -10.69
N PHE A 67 -12.31 3.74 -10.43
CA PHE A 67 -12.23 5.19 -10.33
C PHE A 67 -11.16 5.69 -11.31
N HIS A 68 -11.50 6.73 -12.06
CA HIS A 68 -10.59 7.36 -13.02
C HIS A 68 -10.26 8.77 -12.54
N ASN A 69 -8.99 9.06 -12.34
CA ASN A 69 -8.51 10.42 -12.10
C ASN A 69 -8.20 11.10 -13.43
N GLU A 70 -8.53 12.38 -13.56
CA GLU A 70 -8.20 13.18 -14.75
C GLU A 70 -6.68 13.36 -14.92
N LYS A 71 -5.94 13.37 -13.82
CA LYS A 71 -4.47 13.53 -13.77
C LYS A 71 -3.86 12.72 -12.66
N ASN A 72 -2.56 12.44 -12.79
CA ASN A 72 -1.80 11.71 -11.78
C ASN A 72 -1.72 12.48 -10.46
N VAL A 73 -2.31 11.94 -9.40
CA VAL A 73 -2.31 12.49 -8.04
C VAL A 73 -1.32 11.81 -7.11
N GLY A 74 -0.75 10.68 -7.54
CA GLY A 74 0.27 9.93 -6.82
C GLY A 74 -0.27 8.88 -5.85
N LEU A 75 0.56 7.84 -5.65
CA LEU A 75 0.18 6.61 -4.94
C LEU A 75 -0.34 6.86 -3.51
N GLY A 76 0.34 7.68 -2.74
CA GLY A 76 -0.04 7.96 -1.35
C GLY A 76 -1.39 8.69 -1.25
N SER A 77 -1.63 9.67 -2.12
CA SER A 77 -2.93 10.37 -2.19
C SER A 77 -4.05 9.41 -2.56
N MET A 78 -3.84 8.58 -3.58
CA MET A 78 -4.82 7.56 -3.99
C MET A 78 -5.12 6.60 -2.85
N TYR A 79 -4.09 6.09 -2.17
CA TYR A 79 -4.25 5.14 -1.07
C TYR A 79 -5.14 5.72 0.03
N TYR A 80 -4.84 6.95 0.47
CA TYR A 80 -5.60 7.63 1.51
C TYR A 80 -7.04 7.93 1.08
N LEU A 81 -7.24 8.53 -0.10
CA LEU A 81 -8.56 8.94 -0.58
C LEU A 81 -9.47 7.74 -0.86
N THR A 82 -8.90 6.66 -1.42
CA THR A 82 -9.66 5.44 -1.71
C THR A 82 -10.09 4.69 -0.45
N ALA A 83 -9.37 4.82 0.66
CA ALA A 83 -9.80 4.26 1.94
C ALA A 83 -11.19 4.77 2.38
N PHE A 84 -11.58 6.01 2.03
CA PHE A 84 -12.94 6.54 2.29
C PHE A 84 -14.02 5.91 1.42
N LYS A 85 -13.65 5.27 0.31
CA LYS A 85 -14.55 4.51 -0.57
C LYS A 85 -14.64 3.03 -0.17
N ALA A 86 -13.74 2.58 0.72
CA ALA A 86 -13.67 1.21 1.18
C ALA A 86 -14.82 0.89 2.13
N SER A 87 -15.48 -0.25 1.90
CA SER A 87 -16.56 -0.81 2.72
C SER A 87 -16.10 -1.98 3.61
N GLY A 88 -14.90 -2.51 3.38
CA GLY A 88 -14.31 -3.59 4.18
C GLY A 88 -13.79 -3.11 5.53
N LYS A 89 -13.66 -4.05 6.46
CA LYS A 89 -13.00 -3.82 7.75
C LYS A 89 -11.49 -3.63 7.56
N TYR A 90 -10.90 -4.37 6.63
CA TYR A 90 -9.48 -4.36 6.33
C TYR A 90 -9.21 -3.73 4.97
N TYR A 91 -8.04 -3.14 4.81
CA TYR A 91 -7.59 -2.43 3.61
C TYR A 91 -6.19 -2.87 3.24
N MET A 92 -5.99 -3.31 2.01
CA MET A 92 -4.73 -3.84 1.52
C MET A 92 -4.41 -3.25 0.15
N LEU A 93 -3.14 -2.91 -0.08
CA LEU A 93 -2.61 -2.59 -1.41
C LEU A 93 -2.26 -3.88 -2.15
N VAL A 94 -2.66 -3.98 -3.42
CA VAL A 94 -2.09 -4.88 -4.43
C VAL A 94 -1.71 -4.04 -5.64
N ASN A 95 -0.48 -4.18 -6.13
CA ASN A 95 0.03 -3.35 -7.21
C ASN A 95 -0.59 -3.70 -8.57
N GLY A 96 -0.99 -2.69 -9.35
CA GLY A 96 -1.55 -2.87 -10.69
C GLY A 96 -0.54 -3.33 -11.75
N ASP A 97 0.77 -3.33 -11.42
CA ASP A 97 1.87 -3.79 -12.27
C ASP A 97 2.16 -5.30 -12.19
N ALA A 98 1.28 -6.06 -11.52
CA ALA A 98 1.28 -7.51 -11.40
C ALA A 98 2.54 -8.11 -10.72
N VAL A 99 3.28 -7.34 -9.92
CA VAL A 99 4.43 -7.84 -9.16
C VAL A 99 4.05 -8.69 -7.95
N ASP A 100 2.77 -8.77 -7.62
CA ASP A 100 2.24 -9.45 -6.44
C ASP A 100 1.68 -10.83 -6.83
N PRO A 101 2.43 -11.95 -6.61
CA PRO A 101 1.96 -13.28 -6.95
C PRO A 101 0.77 -13.71 -6.08
N PRO A 102 -0.16 -14.52 -6.58
CA PRO A 102 -1.33 -15.01 -5.81
C PRO A 102 -0.95 -15.66 -4.49
N SER A 103 0.13 -16.46 -4.46
CA SER A 103 0.63 -17.11 -3.26
C SER A 103 1.00 -16.13 -2.15
N GLU A 104 1.57 -14.96 -2.51
CA GLU A 104 2.02 -13.97 -1.54
C GLU A 104 0.86 -13.11 -1.05
N ILE A 105 -0.09 -12.75 -1.92
CA ILE A 105 -1.38 -12.13 -1.55
C ILE A 105 -2.10 -13.05 -0.54
N LYS A 106 -2.21 -14.34 -0.85
CA LYS A 106 -2.84 -15.35 0.02
C LYS A 106 -2.16 -15.44 1.40
N LYS A 107 -0.82 -15.30 1.49
CA LYS A 107 -0.10 -15.27 2.77
C LYS A 107 -0.50 -14.07 3.63
N ILE A 108 -0.64 -12.88 3.03
CA ILE A 108 -1.07 -11.69 3.78
C ILE A 108 -2.49 -11.88 4.29
N VAL A 109 -3.40 -12.30 3.41
CA VAL A 109 -4.84 -12.48 3.70
C VAL A 109 -5.08 -13.54 4.78
N LYS A 110 -4.30 -14.62 4.83
CA LYS A 110 -4.36 -15.64 5.89
C LYS A 110 -4.05 -15.11 7.31
N ASN A 111 -3.48 -13.92 7.41
CA ASN A 111 -3.16 -13.28 8.68
C ASN A 111 -4.16 -12.19 9.08
N LEU A 112 -5.28 -12.05 8.35
CA LEU A 112 -6.37 -11.14 8.71
C LEU A 112 -6.79 -11.34 10.17
N GLY A 113 -6.91 -10.24 10.90
CA GLY A 113 -7.38 -10.23 12.29
C GLY A 113 -6.34 -10.57 13.36
N LYS A 114 -5.12 -10.97 12.99
CA LYS A 114 -4.07 -11.31 13.98
C LYS A 114 -3.40 -10.07 14.62
N ALA A 115 -3.46 -8.93 13.96
CA ALA A 115 -2.95 -7.65 14.46
C ALA A 115 -3.67 -6.49 13.78
N ASP A 116 -3.45 -5.25 14.26
CA ASP A 116 -3.96 -4.03 13.61
C ASP A 116 -3.31 -3.80 12.24
N MET A 117 -2.06 -4.28 12.07
CA MET A 117 -1.29 -4.19 10.82
C MET A 117 -0.63 -5.53 10.50
N ILE A 118 -0.70 -5.97 9.24
CA ILE A 118 0.15 -7.03 8.72
C ILE A 118 1.17 -6.37 7.79
N LEU A 119 2.44 -6.48 8.16
CA LEU A 119 3.54 -5.78 7.51
C LEU A 119 4.42 -6.79 6.73
N PRO A 120 4.34 -6.81 5.41
CA PRO A 120 5.17 -7.67 4.61
C PRO A 120 6.64 -7.22 4.61
N ASN A 121 7.53 -8.15 4.95
CA ASN A 121 8.96 -8.01 4.74
C ASN A 121 9.36 -8.73 3.46
N LEU A 122 9.85 -7.99 2.47
CA LEU A 122 10.15 -8.51 1.14
C LEU A 122 11.48 -9.27 1.11
N ILE A 123 11.46 -10.53 0.65
CA ILE A 123 12.65 -11.17 0.08
C ILE A 123 12.83 -10.61 -1.33
N ASP A 124 13.72 -9.67 -1.44
CA ASP A 124 13.84 -8.76 -2.55
C ASP A 124 14.64 -9.34 -3.72
N ARG A 125 14.06 -9.38 -4.92
CA ARG A 125 14.72 -9.71 -6.19
C ARG A 125 15.17 -8.48 -6.99
N ARG A 126 14.98 -7.27 -6.44
CA ARG A 126 15.34 -6.01 -7.08
C ARG A 126 16.86 -5.83 -7.20
N SER A 127 17.30 -4.82 -7.96
CA SER A 127 18.73 -4.51 -8.12
C SER A 127 19.41 -4.20 -6.78
N VAL A 128 20.72 -4.45 -6.71
CA VAL A 128 21.53 -4.23 -5.49
C VAL A 128 21.40 -2.79 -4.98
N ILE A 129 21.40 -1.81 -5.87
CA ILE A 129 21.26 -0.38 -5.52
C ILE A 129 19.92 -0.13 -4.80
N ARG A 130 18.82 -0.67 -5.33
CA ARG A 130 17.50 -0.53 -4.71
C ARG A 130 17.43 -1.18 -3.33
N LYS A 131 18.10 -2.32 -3.14
CA LYS A 131 18.21 -2.97 -1.82
C LYS A 131 18.95 -2.09 -0.82
N ILE A 132 20.09 -1.52 -1.22
CA ILE A 132 20.90 -0.65 -0.37
C ILE A 132 20.08 0.59 0.04
N VAL A 133 19.47 1.29 -0.92
CA VAL A 133 18.67 2.50 -0.65
C VAL A 133 17.47 2.16 0.26
N SER A 134 16.78 1.05 0.00
CA SER A 134 15.66 0.60 0.82
C SER A 134 16.11 0.25 2.24
N LYS A 135 17.24 -0.43 2.40
CA LYS A 135 17.81 -0.77 3.71
C LYS A 135 18.23 0.47 4.49
N LEU A 136 18.87 1.44 3.82
CA LEU A 136 19.24 2.72 4.42
C LEU A 136 18.01 3.50 4.91
N PHE A 137 16.95 3.54 4.11
CA PHE A 137 15.67 4.14 4.51
C PHE A 137 15.11 3.49 5.78
N VAL A 138 15.09 2.15 5.84
CA VAL A 138 14.63 1.40 7.03
C VAL A 138 15.47 1.74 8.27
N ILE A 139 16.79 1.78 8.13
CA ILE A 139 17.71 2.13 9.24
C ILE A 139 17.40 3.55 9.75
N ILE A 140 17.28 4.52 8.86
CA ILE A 140 17.01 5.92 9.22
C ILE A 140 15.66 6.03 9.96
N VAL A 141 14.60 5.42 9.42
CA VAL A 141 13.28 5.47 10.06
C VAL A 141 13.28 4.77 11.41
N ASN A 142 13.93 3.61 11.54
CA ASN A 142 14.07 2.90 12.81
C ASN A 142 14.81 3.75 13.86
N LEU A 143 15.91 4.41 13.48
CA LEU A 143 16.65 5.29 14.38
C LEU A 143 15.81 6.48 14.86
N ILE A 144 15.09 7.15 13.95
CA ILE A 144 14.24 8.29 14.29
C ILE A 144 13.09 7.89 15.22
N THR A 145 12.50 6.72 15.00
CA THR A 145 11.26 6.31 15.67
C THR A 145 11.48 5.34 16.83
N PHE A 146 12.73 4.91 17.05
CA PHE A 146 13.10 3.88 18.03
C PHE A 146 12.35 2.56 17.82
N ASN A 147 11.99 2.25 16.56
CA ASN A 147 11.39 0.99 16.17
C ASN A 147 12.47 0.02 15.65
N ASN A 148 12.07 -1.24 15.44
CA ASN A 148 12.93 -2.26 14.85
C ASN A 148 12.16 -3.08 13.81
N LEU A 149 11.57 -2.39 12.81
CA LEU A 149 10.89 -3.06 11.70
C LEU A 149 11.88 -3.44 10.61
N LYS A 150 11.58 -4.51 9.91
CA LYS A 150 12.37 -4.99 8.77
C LYS A 150 12.07 -4.23 7.49
N TYR A 151 10.84 -3.70 7.35
CA TYR A 151 10.40 -3.02 6.15
C TYR A 151 9.22 -2.07 6.43
N TYR A 152 9.14 -0.94 5.70
CA TYR A 152 8.11 0.08 5.87
C TYR A 152 7.21 0.28 4.65
N ASN A 153 7.46 -0.42 3.57
CA ASN A 153 6.70 -0.28 2.32
C ASN A 153 6.11 -1.62 1.89
N GLY A 154 5.40 -1.64 0.76
CA GLY A 154 4.82 -2.85 0.19
C GLY A 154 3.33 -2.99 0.46
N GLN A 155 2.83 -4.20 0.31
CA GLN A 155 1.40 -4.54 0.36
C GLN A 155 0.88 -4.67 1.79
N ALA A 156 1.16 -3.68 2.64
CA ALA A 156 0.71 -3.73 4.02
C ALA A 156 -0.83 -3.78 4.09
N LEU A 157 -1.31 -4.56 5.06
CA LEU A 157 -2.73 -4.65 5.37
C LEU A 157 -2.99 -3.89 6.67
N HIS A 158 -4.00 -3.05 6.67
CA HIS A 158 -4.42 -2.22 7.80
C HIS A 158 -5.91 -2.36 8.07
N LEU A 159 -6.35 -1.95 9.27
CA LEU A 159 -7.75 -1.61 9.49
C LEU A 159 -8.10 -0.35 8.68
N VAL A 160 -9.23 -0.37 7.96
CA VAL A 160 -9.71 0.79 7.18
C VAL A 160 -9.82 2.03 8.05
N GLU A 161 -10.36 1.91 9.26
CA GLU A 161 -10.51 3.02 10.21
C GLU A 161 -9.16 3.66 10.59
N ASN A 162 -8.12 2.85 10.76
CA ASN A 162 -6.77 3.34 11.06
C ASN A 162 -6.22 4.17 9.89
N VAL A 163 -6.47 3.77 8.64
CA VAL A 163 -6.08 4.55 7.46
C VAL A 163 -6.84 5.85 7.40
N LYS A 164 -8.15 5.84 7.64
CA LYS A 164 -9.01 7.05 7.63
C LYS A 164 -8.61 8.05 8.72
N LEU A 165 -8.31 7.58 9.93
CA LEU A 165 -8.00 8.43 11.08
C LEU A 165 -6.55 8.92 11.11
N TYR A 166 -5.61 8.11 10.65
CA TYR A 166 -4.17 8.32 10.85
C TYR A 166 -3.36 8.35 9.56
N GLY A 167 -3.99 8.09 8.42
CA GLY A 167 -3.36 8.25 7.12
C GLY A 167 -2.98 9.69 6.85
N THR A 168 -1.97 9.87 6.01
CA THR A 168 -1.48 11.19 5.59
C THR A 168 -1.77 11.41 4.12
N LYS A 169 -1.98 12.68 3.74
CA LYS A 169 -2.14 13.07 2.33
C LYS A 169 -0.80 13.16 1.59
N THR A 170 0.17 12.31 1.95
CA THR A 170 1.47 12.25 1.28
C THR A 170 1.30 11.73 -0.14
N HIS A 171 1.74 12.47 -1.13
CA HIS A 171 1.54 12.13 -2.54
C HIS A 171 2.38 10.95 -3.04
N GLY A 172 3.55 10.72 -2.44
CA GLY A 172 4.55 9.79 -2.95
C GLY A 172 4.63 8.43 -2.25
N PHE A 173 5.73 7.72 -2.47
CA PHE A 173 5.96 6.35 -2.02
C PHE A 173 6.19 6.19 -0.50
N GLY A 174 6.45 7.28 0.23
CA GLY A 174 6.71 7.22 1.67
C GLY A 174 5.46 7.08 2.55
N TYR A 175 4.24 7.11 1.98
CA TYR A 175 2.99 7.13 2.72
C TYR A 175 2.82 5.95 3.70
N GLN A 176 3.29 4.76 3.32
CA GLN A 176 3.22 3.58 4.19
C GLN A 176 4.06 3.77 5.44
N ALA A 177 5.29 4.27 5.30
CA ALA A 177 6.16 4.53 6.45
C ALA A 177 5.55 5.59 7.39
N GLU A 178 4.95 6.64 6.85
CA GLU A 178 4.25 7.64 7.66
C GLU A 178 3.05 7.04 8.42
N LEU A 179 2.23 6.22 7.76
CA LEU A 179 1.09 5.57 8.38
C LEU A 179 1.54 4.58 9.46
N ILE A 180 2.47 3.68 9.13
CA ILE A 180 2.97 2.66 10.07
C ILE A 180 3.57 3.31 11.31
N THR A 181 4.49 4.28 11.15
CA THR A 181 5.10 4.97 12.28
C THR A 181 4.09 5.73 13.13
N ASN A 182 3.06 6.34 12.50
CA ASN A 182 1.98 7.00 13.20
C ASN A 182 1.13 6.02 14.02
N LEU A 183 0.86 4.83 13.49
CA LEU A 183 0.13 3.77 14.21
C LEU A 183 0.95 3.18 15.36
N LEU A 184 2.26 3.00 15.18
CA LEU A 184 3.16 2.54 16.25
C LEU A 184 3.25 3.53 17.42
N LEU A 185 3.29 4.84 17.16
CA LEU A 185 3.18 5.86 18.22
C LEU A 185 1.89 5.72 19.05
N ARG A 186 0.83 5.17 18.46
CA ARG A 186 -0.47 4.89 19.11
C ARG A 186 -0.57 3.48 19.68
N LYS A 187 0.56 2.78 19.78
CA LYS A 187 0.65 1.42 20.31
C LYS A 187 -0.22 0.39 19.58
N LYS A 188 -0.50 0.63 18.29
CA LYS A 188 -1.19 -0.34 17.45
C LYS A 188 -0.30 -1.56 17.23
N THR A 189 -0.91 -2.73 17.25
CA THR A 189 -0.21 -4.01 17.11
C THR A 189 0.14 -4.29 15.64
N TYR A 190 1.22 -5.04 15.42
CA TYR A 190 1.62 -5.48 14.09
C TYR A 190 2.16 -6.89 14.07
N LEU A 191 2.09 -7.51 12.91
CA LEU A 191 2.69 -8.80 12.60
C LEU A 191 3.53 -8.65 11.34
N GLU A 192 4.84 -8.90 11.42
CA GLU A 192 5.70 -8.98 10.24
C GLU A 192 5.63 -10.38 9.63
N ILE A 193 5.41 -10.45 8.34
CA ILE A 193 5.43 -11.70 7.56
C ILE A 193 6.41 -11.58 6.41
N THR A 194 7.06 -12.69 6.05
CA THR A 194 8.00 -12.70 4.93
C THR A 194 7.27 -13.10 3.66
N ILE A 195 7.37 -12.27 2.64
CA ILE A 195 6.84 -12.52 1.29
C ILE A 195 7.95 -12.42 0.24
N LYS A 196 7.70 -13.02 -0.93
CA LYS A 196 8.59 -12.93 -2.09
C LYS A 196 8.01 -11.94 -3.10
N ASP A 197 8.83 -11.00 -3.54
CA ASP A 197 8.46 -10.10 -4.64
C ASP A 197 8.45 -10.87 -5.97
N GLY A 198 7.42 -10.65 -6.78
CA GLY A 198 7.38 -11.14 -8.15
C GLY A 198 8.27 -10.30 -9.06
N GLN A 199 8.43 -10.75 -10.29
CA GLN A 199 9.07 -9.95 -11.33
C GLN A 199 8.00 -9.16 -12.09
N ARG A 200 8.24 -7.88 -12.28
CA ARG A 200 7.45 -7.07 -13.20
C ARG A 200 7.64 -7.59 -14.62
N LEU A 201 6.54 -7.92 -15.29
CA LEU A 201 6.58 -8.49 -16.63
C LEU A 201 6.81 -7.41 -17.70
N HIS A 202 6.21 -6.23 -17.52
CA HIS A 202 6.26 -5.14 -18.50
C HIS A 202 6.50 -3.78 -17.82
N GLY A 203 7.19 -2.88 -18.53
CA GLY A 203 7.46 -1.50 -18.08
C GLY A 203 8.66 -1.36 -17.15
N THR A 204 8.95 -0.13 -16.78
CA THR A 204 10.08 0.25 -15.91
C THR A 204 9.59 0.90 -14.63
N SER A 205 10.35 0.73 -13.54
CA SER A 205 10.00 1.34 -12.26
C SER A 205 10.39 2.82 -12.22
N THR A 206 9.48 3.66 -11.79
CA THR A 206 9.71 5.10 -11.59
C THR A 206 10.24 5.46 -10.21
N ALA A 207 10.59 4.48 -9.37
CA ALA A 207 10.96 4.68 -7.96
C ALA A 207 12.13 5.66 -7.74
N PHE A 208 13.08 5.74 -8.67
CA PHE A 208 14.24 6.65 -8.61
C PHE A 208 14.05 7.97 -9.38
N SER A 209 12.84 8.33 -9.75
CA SER A 209 12.61 9.67 -10.30
C SER A 209 12.95 10.74 -9.26
N PRO A 210 13.48 11.93 -9.66
CA PRO A 210 13.77 13.02 -8.74
C PRO A 210 12.59 13.39 -7.83
N ARG A 211 11.37 13.37 -8.38
CA ARG A 211 10.13 13.62 -7.66
C ARG A 211 9.92 12.61 -6.52
N ASN A 212 10.20 11.33 -6.77
CA ASN A 212 10.03 10.29 -5.77
C ASN A 212 11.10 10.33 -4.69
N ILE A 213 12.34 10.67 -5.04
CA ILE A 213 13.43 10.88 -4.08
C ILE A 213 13.08 12.04 -3.13
N LEU A 214 12.65 13.18 -3.65
CA LEU A 214 12.21 14.32 -2.84
C LEU A 214 11.04 13.95 -1.92
N SER A 215 10.08 13.17 -2.43
CA SER A 215 8.96 12.67 -1.64
C SER A 215 9.41 11.81 -0.46
N VAL A 216 10.40 10.92 -0.66
CA VAL A 216 10.97 10.09 0.40
C VAL A 216 11.70 10.94 1.45
N ILE A 217 12.46 11.96 1.04
CA ILE A 217 13.12 12.90 1.95
C ILE A 217 12.08 13.63 2.80
N ASN A 218 11.03 14.17 2.19
CA ASN A 218 9.94 14.83 2.90
C ASN A 218 9.24 13.88 3.89
N THR A 219 9.07 12.61 3.52
CA THR A 219 8.54 11.59 4.43
C THR A 219 9.41 11.43 5.68
N ILE A 220 10.73 11.34 5.53
CA ILE A 220 11.66 11.22 6.67
C ILE A 220 11.53 12.45 7.57
N ILE A 221 11.50 13.65 7.00
CA ILE A 221 11.32 14.91 7.75
C ILE A 221 9.99 14.90 8.52
N ASN A 222 8.88 14.52 7.87
CA ASN A 222 7.56 14.46 8.50
C ASN A 222 7.51 13.45 9.66
N ILE A 223 8.14 12.28 9.50
CA ILE A 223 8.24 11.27 10.56
C ILE A 223 9.05 11.85 11.74
N PHE A 224 10.18 12.49 11.47
CA PHE A 224 11.03 13.10 12.50
C PHE A 224 10.30 14.18 13.28
N LEU A 225 9.65 15.13 12.58
CA LEU A 225 8.89 16.21 13.22
C LEU A 225 7.74 15.66 14.08
N ARG A 226 7.03 14.64 13.58
CA ARG A 226 5.96 13.99 14.34
C ARG A 226 6.49 13.32 15.61
N GLN A 227 7.66 12.67 15.53
CA GLN A 227 8.29 12.05 16.69
C GLN A 227 8.69 13.10 17.76
N ILE A 228 9.24 14.24 17.35
CA ILE A 228 9.54 15.35 18.26
C ILE A 228 8.27 15.86 18.93
N ILE A 229 7.25 16.20 18.14
CA ILE A 229 5.96 16.72 18.67
C ILE A 229 5.37 15.73 19.68
N TYR A 230 5.38 14.44 19.37
CA TYR A 230 4.87 13.42 20.29
C TYR A 230 5.67 13.36 21.59
N SER A 231 7.00 13.42 21.50
CA SER A 231 7.89 13.41 22.66
C SER A 231 7.70 14.63 23.57
N VAL A 232 7.60 15.82 22.94
CA VAL A 232 7.33 17.09 23.66
C VAL A 232 5.97 17.02 24.37
N LYS A 233 4.91 16.61 23.67
CA LYS A 233 3.58 16.46 24.28
C LYS A 233 3.60 15.49 25.47
N LYS A 234 4.31 14.38 25.35
CA LYS A 234 4.45 13.41 26.43
C LYS A 234 5.16 14.00 27.65
N ILE A 235 6.24 14.77 27.45
CA ILE A 235 6.98 15.44 28.53
C ILE A 235 6.10 16.49 29.23
N LEU A 236 5.39 17.30 28.42
CA LEU A 236 4.51 18.38 28.93
C LEU A 236 3.15 17.85 29.45
N LYS A 237 2.90 16.54 29.38
CA LYS A 237 1.60 15.91 29.75
C LYS A 237 0.39 16.55 29.05
N ILE A 238 0.59 17.12 27.86
CA ILE A 238 -0.48 17.69 27.03
C ILE A 238 -1.15 16.53 26.26
N LYS A 239 -2.50 16.49 26.30
CA LYS A 239 -3.30 15.52 25.54
C LYS A 239 -3.34 15.81 24.03
#